data_b06a39d4fde0db6f172165107fc49683
#
_entry.id   b06a39d4fde0db6f172165107fc49683
#
_cell.length_a   1.000
_cell.length_b   1.000
_cell.length_c   1.000
_cell.angle_alpha   90.00
_cell.angle_beta   90.00
_cell.angle_gamma   90.00
#
_symmetry.space_group_name_H-M   'P 1'
#
loop_
_entity.id
_entity.type
_entity.pdbx_description
1 polymer ?
#
loop_
_entity_poly.entity_id
_entity_poly.type
_entity_poly.pdbx_seq_one_letter_code
_entity_poly.pdbx_strand_id
1 'polypeptide(L)'
;RKGEENGVGYYFVDQAAYEKMCQNGKVIESRTYETINGPWHYFTVDDGQIRLDRDNAILIGTLEVYNQMKRYFGEEQVVPLYIEVEDGLRLERALARERMQDVPNYAELCRRYLADRQDFSEEKIAEAGILKRYENIDFDACCREIVRDVKIF
;
A
#
# COMPACT_ATOMS: atom_id res chain seq x y z
N ARG A 1 -10.54 10.62 -5.32
CA ARG A 1 -10.14 11.82 -4.54
C ARG A 1 -10.15 13.04 -5.44
N LYS A 2 -10.23 14.25 -4.87
CA LYS A 2 -10.17 15.48 -5.68
C LYS A 2 -8.83 15.50 -6.46
N GLY A 3 -8.92 15.56 -7.80
CA GLY A 3 -7.76 15.53 -8.69
C GLY A 3 -7.34 14.16 -9.21
N GLU A 4 -8.00 13.07 -8.81
CA GLU A 4 -7.79 11.76 -9.41
C GLU A 4 -8.56 11.65 -10.73
N GLU A 5 -7.87 11.18 -11.78
CA GLU A 5 -8.44 10.96 -13.11
C GLU A 5 -8.48 9.46 -13.40
N ASN A 6 -9.60 9.01 -14.01
CA ASN A 6 -9.75 7.61 -14.40
C ASN A 6 -8.67 7.19 -15.41
N GLY A 7 -8.01 6.08 -15.11
CA GLY A 7 -6.95 5.53 -15.96
C GLY A 7 -5.56 6.13 -15.74
N VAL A 8 -5.38 7.05 -14.77
CA VAL A 8 -4.07 7.60 -14.41
C VAL A 8 -3.50 6.86 -13.19
N GLY A 9 -4.06 7.05 -12.00
CA GLY A 9 -3.65 6.31 -10.80
C GLY A 9 -4.51 5.08 -10.54
N TYR A 10 -5.79 5.16 -10.93
CA TYR A 10 -6.80 4.12 -10.75
C TYR A 10 -7.76 4.06 -11.93
N TYR A 11 -8.32 2.88 -12.18
CA TYR A 11 -9.49 2.71 -13.02
C TYR A 11 -10.74 2.75 -12.12
N PHE A 12 -11.66 3.67 -12.40
CA PHE A 12 -12.90 3.78 -11.66
C PHE A 12 -13.95 2.84 -12.28
N VAL A 13 -14.49 1.98 -11.46
CA VAL A 13 -15.54 1.06 -11.85
C VAL A 13 -16.75 1.20 -10.93
N ASP A 14 -17.92 0.82 -11.41
CA ASP A 14 -19.12 0.75 -10.59
C ASP A 14 -19.17 -0.53 -9.74
N GLN A 15 -20.09 -0.58 -8.80
CA GLN A 15 -20.28 -1.70 -7.89
C GLN A 15 -20.54 -3.03 -8.65
N ALA A 16 -21.34 -2.98 -9.70
CA ALA A 16 -21.68 -4.18 -10.47
C ALA A 16 -20.45 -4.77 -11.19
N ALA A 17 -19.58 -3.91 -11.74
CA ALA A 17 -18.35 -4.33 -12.36
C ALA A 17 -17.38 -4.95 -11.33
N TYR A 18 -17.25 -4.35 -10.14
CA TYR A 18 -16.45 -4.90 -9.04
C TYR A 18 -16.95 -6.29 -8.62
N GLU A 19 -18.26 -6.44 -8.36
CA GLU A 19 -18.87 -7.72 -7.98
C GLU A 19 -18.65 -8.79 -9.04
N LYS A 20 -18.77 -8.46 -10.33
CA LYS A 20 -18.49 -9.37 -11.44
C LYS A 20 -17.02 -9.79 -11.47
N MET A 21 -16.08 -8.90 -11.18
CA MET A 21 -14.65 -9.24 -11.09
C MET A 21 -14.39 -10.20 -9.92
N CYS A 22 -15.03 -9.96 -8.76
CA CYS A 22 -14.96 -10.86 -7.61
C CYS A 22 -15.50 -12.25 -7.95
N GLN A 23 -16.69 -12.33 -8.55
CA GLN A 23 -17.32 -13.60 -8.94
C GLN A 23 -16.49 -14.40 -9.94
N ASN A 24 -15.76 -13.71 -10.81
CA ASN A 24 -14.89 -14.32 -11.81
C ASN A 24 -13.49 -14.68 -11.25
N GLY A 25 -13.23 -14.47 -9.95
CA GLY A 25 -11.95 -14.74 -9.33
C GLY A 25 -10.80 -13.85 -9.83
N LYS A 26 -11.12 -12.69 -10.40
CA LYS A 26 -10.13 -11.78 -10.98
C LYS A 26 -9.54 -10.77 -9.97
N VAL A 27 -10.15 -10.62 -8.82
CA VAL A 27 -9.64 -9.72 -7.77
C VAL A 27 -8.53 -10.42 -7.00
N ILE A 28 -7.32 -9.88 -7.09
CA ILE A 28 -6.12 -10.38 -6.41
C ILE A 28 -6.15 -9.98 -4.94
N GLU A 29 -6.41 -8.70 -4.70
CA GLU A 29 -6.55 -8.13 -3.37
C GLU A 29 -7.63 -7.04 -3.37
N SER A 30 -8.22 -6.79 -2.24
CA SER A 30 -9.25 -5.77 -2.08
C SER A 30 -9.28 -5.23 -0.67
N ARG A 31 -9.46 -3.93 -0.55
CA ARG A 31 -9.69 -3.22 0.70
C ARG A 31 -10.89 -2.29 0.59
N THR A 32 -11.79 -2.38 1.56
CA THR A 32 -13.00 -1.58 1.59
C THR A 32 -12.94 -0.54 2.70
N TYR A 33 -13.33 0.69 2.38
CA TYR A 33 -13.48 1.78 3.34
C TYR A 33 -14.93 2.22 3.39
N GLU A 34 -15.51 2.19 4.58
CA GLU A 34 -16.83 2.77 4.79
C GLU A 34 -16.75 4.29 4.76
N THR A 35 -17.53 4.90 3.88
CA THR A 35 -17.60 6.35 3.76
C THR A 35 -19.03 6.84 3.90
N ILE A 36 -19.23 8.16 4.08
CA ILE A 36 -20.56 8.76 4.13
C ILE A 36 -21.36 8.60 2.82
N ASN A 37 -20.67 8.25 1.73
CA ASN A 37 -21.27 8.01 0.41
C ASN A 37 -21.38 6.51 0.07
N GLY A 38 -21.25 5.65 1.07
CA GLY A 38 -21.22 4.19 0.91
C GLY A 38 -19.80 3.60 0.88
N PRO A 39 -19.69 2.28 0.67
CA PRO A 39 -18.40 1.60 0.66
C PRO A 39 -17.58 1.99 -0.57
N TRP A 40 -16.29 2.22 -0.35
CA TRP A 40 -15.30 2.43 -1.41
C TRP A 40 -14.33 1.26 -1.41
N HIS A 41 -14.25 0.58 -2.57
CA HIS A 41 -13.36 -0.54 -2.78
C HIS A 41 -12.11 -0.09 -3.55
N TYR A 42 -10.94 -0.35 -2.95
CA TYR A 42 -9.66 -0.30 -3.65
C TYR A 42 -9.22 -1.73 -3.87
N PHE A 43 -8.86 -2.10 -5.07
CA PHE A 43 -8.53 -3.48 -5.40
C PHE A 43 -7.61 -3.57 -6.61
N THR A 44 -6.88 -4.66 -6.67
CA THR A 44 -6.04 -5.02 -7.81
C THR A 44 -6.64 -6.23 -8.52
N VAL A 45 -6.66 -6.20 -9.84
CA VAL A 45 -7.21 -7.30 -10.65
C VAL A 45 -6.13 -8.00 -11.47
N ASP A 46 -6.35 -9.27 -11.73
CA ASP A 46 -5.60 -10.03 -12.72
C ASP A 46 -6.16 -9.73 -14.13
N ASP A 47 -5.63 -8.69 -14.72
CA ASP A 47 -5.94 -8.23 -16.08
C ASP A 47 -4.73 -8.35 -17.03
N GLY A 48 -3.65 -9.00 -16.55
CA GLY A 48 -2.41 -9.19 -17.29
C GLY A 48 -1.42 -8.03 -17.21
N GLN A 49 -1.66 -7.03 -16.36
CA GLN A 49 -0.69 -5.94 -16.10
C GLN A 49 0.50 -6.44 -15.26
N ILE A 50 0.26 -7.33 -14.29
CA ILE A 50 1.31 -7.94 -13.46
C ILE A 50 1.74 -9.24 -14.15
N ARG A 51 2.92 -9.22 -14.77
CA ARG A 51 3.43 -10.33 -15.59
C ARG A 51 4.75 -10.84 -15.02
N LEU A 52 4.67 -11.58 -13.92
CA LEU A 52 5.84 -12.12 -13.21
C LEU A 52 6.62 -13.17 -14.03
N ASP A 53 6.07 -13.65 -15.14
CA ASP A 53 6.76 -14.50 -16.12
C ASP A 53 7.77 -13.74 -16.98
N ARG A 54 7.72 -12.41 -16.99
CA ARG A 54 8.55 -11.54 -17.84
C ARG A 54 9.25 -10.42 -17.10
N ASP A 55 8.55 -9.81 -16.15
CA ASP A 55 8.98 -8.56 -15.52
C ASP A 55 8.76 -8.61 -14.01
N ASN A 56 9.57 -7.84 -13.27
CA ASN A 56 9.29 -7.55 -11.87
C ASN A 56 8.29 -6.40 -11.75
N ALA A 57 7.38 -6.50 -10.80
CA ALA A 57 6.41 -5.45 -10.49
C ALA A 57 6.68 -4.88 -9.10
N ILE A 58 6.50 -3.57 -8.93
CA ILE A 58 6.54 -2.91 -7.62
C ILE A 58 5.13 -2.43 -7.29
N LEU A 59 4.63 -2.83 -6.13
CA LEU A 59 3.33 -2.42 -5.62
C LEU A 59 3.49 -1.74 -4.27
N ILE A 60 2.72 -0.68 -4.03
CA ILE A 60 2.62 -0.04 -2.71
C ILE A 60 1.35 -0.54 -2.04
N GLY A 61 1.48 -1.09 -0.84
CA GLY A 61 0.34 -1.64 -0.11
C GLY A 61 0.52 -1.63 1.40
N THR A 62 -0.53 -2.06 2.09
CA THR A 62 -0.51 -2.35 3.53
C THR A 62 -0.08 -3.80 3.77
N LEU A 63 0.09 -4.21 5.04
CA LEU A 63 0.36 -5.61 5.41
C LEU A 63 -0.77 -6.54 4.93
N GLU A 64 -2.00 -6.07 4.95
CA GLU A 64 -3.15 -6.84 4.45
C GLU A 64 -3.03 -7.11 2.94
N VAL A 65 -2.71 -6.08 2.15
CA VAL A 65 -2.43 -6.20 0.70
C VAL A 65 -1.28 -7.16 0.46
N TYR A 66 -0.17 -7.01 1.18
CA TYR A 66 0.97 -7.92 1.09
C TYR A 66 0.59 -9.38 1.33
N ASN A 67 -0.19 -9.65 2.39
CA ASN A 67 -0.64 -11.00 2.69
C ASN A 67 -1.60 -11.57 1.63
N GLN A 68 -2.42 -10.74 1.00
CA GLN A 68 -3.30 -11.15 -0.09
C GLN A 68 -2.49 -11.45 -1.37
N MET A 69 -1.51 -10.61 -1.70
CA MET A 69 -0.58 -10.84 -2.81
C MET A 69 0.21 -12.14 -2.65
N LYS A 70 0.73 -12.42 -1.44
CA LYS A 70 1.42 -13.69 -1.14
C LYS A 70 0.52 -14.90 -1.38
N ARG A 71 -0.74 -14.82 -0.98
CA ARG A 71 -1.70 -15.92 -1.20
C ARG A 71 -2.01 -16.15 -2.66
N TYR A 72 -2.03 -15.09 -3.45
CA TYR A 72 -2.35 -15.17 -4.88
C TYR A 72 -1.16 -15.62 -5.73
N PHE A 73 -0.01 -14.98 -5.58
CA PHE A 73 1.18 -15.25 -6.40
C PHE A 73 2.11 -16.33 -5.82
N GLY A 74 1.96 -16.68 -4.55
CA GLY A 74 2.87 -17.55 -3.82
C GLY A 74 3.93 -16.77 -3.03
N GLU A 75 4.34 -17.34 -1.90
CA GLU A 75 5.23 -16.67 -0.96
C GLU A 75 6.61 -16.33 -1.56
N GLU A 76 7.10 -17.17 -2.47
CA GLU A 76 8.41 -16.99 -3.10
C GLU A 76 8.43 -15.90 -4.18
N GLN A 77 7.25 -15.48 -4.67
CA GLN A 77 7.13 -14.47 -5.71
C GLN A 77 6.96 -13.05 -5.16
N VAL A 78 6.65 -12.91 -3.87
CA VAL A 78 6.31 -11.61 -3.27
C VAL A 78 7.28 -11.25 -2.17
N VAL A 79 8.17 -10.32 -2.46
CA VAL A 79 9.22 -9.84 -1.54
C VAL A 79 8.79 -8.53 -0.87
N PRO A 80 8.70 -8.48 0.48
CA PRO A 80 8.36 -7.25 1.17
C PRO A 80 9.56 -6.30 1.27
N LEU A 81 9.34 -5.05 0.89
CA LEU A 81 10.26 -3.94 1.15
C LEU A 81 9.62 -3.04 2.23
N TYR A 82 9.80 -3.41 3.48
CA TYR A 82 9.22 -2.67 4.60
C TYR A 82 10.07 -1.44 4.95
N ILE A 83 9.51 -0.25 4.67
CA ILE A 83 10.16 1.03 4.94
C ILE A 83 9.70 1.53 6.31
N GLU A 84 10.63 1.62 7.24
CA GLU A 84 10.40 2.05 8.60
C GLU A 84 10.83 3.50 8.81
N VAL A 85 10.04 4.24 9.57
CA VAL A 85 10.36 5.59 10.05
C VAL A 85 9.96 5.68 11.50
N GLU A 86 10.84 6.18 12.35
CA GLU A 86 10.54 6.44 13.76
C GLU A 86 9.27 7.30 13.88
N ASP A 87 8.43 6.99 14.85
CA ASP A 87 7.09 7.55 15.00
C ASP A 87 7.04 9.07 15.07
N GLY A 88 7.96 9.71 15.83
CA GLY A 88 8.04 11.16 15.95
C GLY A 88 8.40 11.81 14.62
N LEU A 89 9.42 11.28 13.93
CA LEU A 89 9.85 11.77 12.62
C LEU A 89 8.77 11.58 11.57
N ARG A 90 8.04 10.45 11.62
CA ARG A 90 6.91 10.17 10.73
C ARG A 90 5.78 11.19 10.92
N LEU A 91 5.44 11.50 12.18
CA LEU A 91 4.42 12.50 12.52
C LEU A 91 4.86 13.91 12.12
N GLU A 92 6.10 14.26 12.37
CA GLU A 92 6.69 15.56 11.98
C GLU A 92 6.61 15.76 10.45
N ARG A 93 7.05 14.76 9.67
CA ARG A 93 6.98 14.79 8.21
C ARG A 93 5.52 14.87 7.71
N ALA A 94 4.60 14.16 8.35
CA ALA A 94 3.18 14.22 8.00
C ALA A 94 2.59 15.60 8.29
N LEU A 95 2.90 16.19 9.44
CA LEU A 95 2.46 17.52 9.82
C LEU A 95 3.04 18.61 8.89
N ALA A 96 4.32 18.50 8.52
CA ALA A 96 4.93 19.41 7.56
C ALA A 96 4.21 19.40 6.20
N ARG A 97 3.90 18.20 5.67
CA ARG A 97 3.14 18.08 4.41
C ARG A 97 1.71 18.61 4.53
N GLU A 98 1.06 18.36 5.66
CA GLU A 98 -0.33 18.83 5.86
C GLU A 98 -0.42 20.36 5.89
N ARG A 99 0.58 21.03 6.50
CA ARG A 99 0.66 22.50 6.54
C ARG A 99 0.84 23.13 5.15
N MET A 100 1.29 22.40 4.16
CA MET A 100 1.47 22.87 2.79
C MET A 100 0.22 22.69 1.92
N GLN A 101 -0.84 22.07 2.45
CA GLN A 101 -2.10 21.93 1.74
C GLN A 101 -2.90 23.24 1.73
N ASP A 102 -3.67 23.49 0.68
CA ASP A 102 -4.56 24.66 0.60
C ASP A 102 -5.58 24.69 1.74
N VAL A 103 -6.06 23.52 2.14
CA VAL A 103 -7.00 23.32 3.27
C VAL A 103 -6.47 22.18 4.15
N PRO A 104 -5.64 22.47 5.16
CA PRO A 104 -5.12 21.47 6.07
C PRO A 104 -6.22 20.76 6.87
N ASN A 105 -6.12 19.45 7.03
CA ASN A 105 -7.04 18.65 7.83
C ASN A 105 -6.28 17.83 8.89
N TYR A 106 -5.94 18.48 9.98
CA TYR A 106 -5.17 17.87 11.07
C TYR A 106 -5.90 16.73 11.77
N ALA A 107 -7.23 16.76 11.85
CA ALA A 107 -8.02 15.68 12.43
C ALA A 107 -7.87 14.40 11.60
N GLU A 108 -7.94 14.51 10.28
CA GLU A 108 -7.75 13.40 9.37
C GLU A 108 -6.30 12.89 9.38
N LEU A 109 -5.31 13.78 9.50
CA LEU A 109 -3.91 13.41 9.68
C LEU A 109 -3.73 12.54 10.93
N CYS A 110 -4.25 12.98 12.07
CA CYS A 110 -4.16 12.23 13.32
C CYS A 110 -4.88 10.86 13.22
N ARG A 111 -6.06 10.83 12.62
CA ARG A 111 -6.80 9.60 12.41
C ARG A 111 -6.00 8.59 11.58
N ARG A 112 -5.40 9.03 10.48
CA ARG A 112 -4.55 8.17 9.62
C ARG A 112 -3.32 7.68 10.37
N TYR A 113 -2.64 8.57 11.10
CA TYR A 113 -1.47 8.21 11.87
C TYR A 113 -1.76 7.08 12.87
N LEU A 114 -2.89 7.18 13.59
CA LEU A 114 -3.32 6.15 14.54
C LEU A 114 -3.73 4.84 13.85
N ALA A 115 -4.42 4.92 12.72
CA ALA A 115 -4.79 3.76 11.93
C ALA A 115 -3.54 3.03 11.40
N ASP A 116 -2.59 3.76 10.82
CA ASP A 116 -1.33 3.20 10.33
C ASP A 116 -0.54 2.51 11.46
N ARG A 117 -0.50 3.14 12.65
CA ARG A 117 0.18 2.55 13.82
C ARG A 117 -0.45 1.22 14.25
N GLN A 118 -1.78 1.10 14.11
CA GLN A 118 -2.50 -0.14 14.39
C GLN A 118 -2.31 -1.17 13.28
N ASP A 119 -2.33 -0.72 12.02
CA ASP A 119 -2.20 -1.59 10.84
C ASP A 119 -0.78 -2.17 10.72
N PHE A 120 0.24 -1.46 11.20
CA PHE A 120 1.65 -1.85 11.19
C PHE A 120 2.19 -2.05 12.62
N SER A 121 1.41 -2.72 13.49
CA SER A 121 1.91 -3.09 14.82
C SER A 121 3.01 -4.16 14.70
N GLU A 122 3.89 -4.24 15.69
CA GLU A 122 5.00 -5.20 15.72
C GLU A 122 4.51 -6.64 15.58
N GLU A 123 3.36 -6.96 16.19
CA GLU A 123 2.74 -8.28 16.09
C GLU A 123 2.36 -8.60 14.65
N LYS A 124 1.68 -7.66 13.97
CA LYS A 124 1.25 -7.86 12.57
C LYS A 124 2.43 -7.92 11.60
N ILE A 125 3.48 -7.14 11.82
CA ILE A 125 4.71 -7.19 11.03
C ILE A 125 5.36 -8.56 11.18
N ALA A 126 5.46 -9.08 12.41
CA ALA A 126 6.02 -10.40 12.69
C ALA A 126 5.15 -11.51 12.08
N GLU A 127 3.81 -11.45 12.23
CA GLU A 127 2.87 -12.39 11.61
C GLU A 127 2.95 -12.40 10.09
N ALA A 128 3.22 -11.25 9.46
CA ALA A 128 3.44 -11.15 8.02
C ALA A 128 4.78 -11.75 7.56
N GLY A 129 5.68 -12.11 8.51
CA GLY A 129 7.00 -12.69 8.21
C GLY A 129 8.02 -11.67 7.70
N ILE A 130 7.83 -10.38 8.00
CA ILE A 130 8.73 -9.31 7.57
C ILE A 130 9.90 -9.25 8.56
N LEU A 131 11.07 -9.70 8.10
CA LEU A 131 12.30 -9.74 8.91
C LEU A 131 13.20 -8.53 8.66
N LYS A 132 13.24 -8.06 7.42
CA LYS A 132 14.08 -6.91 7.04
C LYS A 132 13.29 -5.63 7.02
N ARG A 133 13.90 -4.58 7.61
CA ARG A 133 13.36 -3.22 7.67
C ARG A 133 14.38 -2.27 7.05
N TYR A 134 13.90 -1.30 6.29
CA TYR A 134 14.70 -0.25 5.68
C TYR A 134 14.40 1.07 6.38
N GLU A 135 15.34 1.56 7.18
CA GLU A 135 15.15 2.82 7.90
C GLU A 135 15.22 4.03 6.94
N ASN A 136 14.14 4.78 6.87
CA ASN A 136 14.08 6.02 6.07
C ASN A 136 14.27 7.26 6.96
N ILE A 137 15.44 7.37 7.59
CA ILE A 137 15.90 8.61 8.23
C ILE A 137 16.47 9.51 7.12
N ASP A 138 17.41 8.98 6.33
CA ASP A 138 17.94 9.59 5.12
C ASP A 138 17.37 8.88 3.90
N PHE A 139 16.68 9.62 3.04
CA PHE A 139 16.00 9.08 1.86
C PHE A 139 16.97 8.40 0.88
N ASP A 140 18.10 9.07 0.59
CA ASP A 140 19.04 8.55 -0.41
C ASP A 140 19.79 7.32 0.10
N ALA A 141 20.11 7.28 1.39
CA ALA A 141 20.71 6.10 2.01
C ALA A 141 19.75 4.90 1.99
N CYS A 142 18.49 5.11 2.36
CA CYS A 142 17.45 4.09 2.30
C CYS A 142 17.27 3.55 0.87
N CYS A 143 17.17 4.43 -0.12
CA CYS A 143 17.05 4.03 -1.53
C CYS A 143 18.25 3.22 -2.00
N ARG A 144 19.49 3.62 -1.65
CA ARG A 144 20.70 2.86 -2.03
C ARG A 144 20.70 1.47 -1.41
N GLU A 145 20.26 1.33 -0.17
CA GLU A 145 20.16 0.03 0.50
C GLU A 145 19.16 -0.87 -0.21
N ILE A 146 17.94 -0.38 -0.48
CA ILE A 146 16.91 -1.13 -1.19
C ILE A 146 17.40 -1.57 -2.56
N VAL A 147 17.97 -0.66 -3.36
CA VAL A 147 18.46 -0.96 -4.71
C VAL A 147 19.58 -2.01 -4.70
N ARG A 148 20.46 -1.97 -3.69
CA ARG A 148 21.50 -2.98 -3.53
C ARG A 148 20.89 -4.36 -3.30
N ASP A 149 19.89 -4.44 -2.42
CA ASP A 149 19.31 -5.71 -2.01
C ASP A 149 18.38 -6.31 -3.08
N VAL A 150 17.60 -5.47 -3.78
CA VAL A 150 16.75 -5.91 -4.89
C VAL A 150 17.57 -6.43 -6.09
N LYS A 151 18.81 -5.98 -6.30
CA LYS A 151 19.70 -6.50 -7.36
C LYS A 151 20.21 -7.91 -7.11
N ILE A 152 19.96 -8.47 -5.92
CA ILE A 152 20.38 -9.83 -5.55
C ILE A 152 19.28 -10.85 -5.91
N PHE A 153 18.09 -10.42 -6.20
CA PHE A 153 16.98 -11.23 -6.71
C PHE A 153 16.86 -11.10 -8.23
#